data_04272c29092f801f2d99f5744bb58e02
#
_entry.id   04272c29092f801f2d99f5744bb58e02
#
_cell.length_a   1.000
_cell.length_b   1.000
_cell.length_c   1.000
_cell.angle_alpha   90.00
_cell.angle_beta   90.00
_cell.angle_gamma   90.00
#
_symmetry.space_group_name_H-M   'P 1'
#
loop_
_entity.id
_entity.type
_entity.pdbx_description
1 polymer ?
#
loop_
_entity_poly.entity_id
_entity_poly.type
_entity_poly.pdbx_seq_one_letter_code
_entity_poly.pdbx_strand_id
1 'polypeptide(L)'
;VNSLKQADGYTEDTAGQIARGDLYSAVIASRNAFNHAVDALTASQGQFGSLWPKWRARRMQIVDPALLPFEEYWAIETMRSFDPENPQKWIEQTVAVCQRISMEVSV
;
A
#
# COMPACT_ATOMS: atom_id res chain seq x y z
N VAL A 1 14.07 -2.02 -2.42
CA VAL A 1 14.61 -0.73 -1.97
C VAL A 1 13.94 0.42 -2.70
N ASN A 2 13.92 0.39 -4.04
CA ASN A 2 13.24 1.45 -4.80
C ASN A 2 11.73 1.49 -4.53
N SER A 3 11.09 0.32 -4.42
CA SER A 3 9.65 0.27 -4.15
C SER A 3 9.33 0.87 -2.79
N LEU A 4 10.16 0.60 -1.78
CA LEU A 4 9.95 1.15 -0.45
C LEU A 4 10.13 2.67 -0.44
N LYS A 5 11.16 3.18 -1.12
CA LYS A 5 11.37 4.63 -1.26
C LYS A 5 10.19 5.30 -1.94
N GLN A 6 9.65 4.68 -3.00
CA GLN A 6 8.50 5.23 -3.70
C GLN A 6 7.26 5.19 -2.82
N ALA A 7 7.09 4.12 -2.03
CA ALA A 7 5.97 4.05 -1.08
C ALA A 7 6.04 5.19 -0.07
N ASP A 8 7.22 5.44 0.49
CA ASP A 8 7.41 6.52 1.47
C ASP A 8 7.13 7.89 0.84
N GLY A 9 7.58 8.10 -0.39
CA GLY A 9 7.32 9.33 -1.13
C GLY A 9 5.83 9.58 -1.35
N TYR A 10 5.10 8.55 -1.75
CA TYR A 10 3.64 8.67 -1.93
C TYR A 10 2.92 8.85 -0.60
N THR A 11 3.43 8.30 0.49
CA THR A 11 2.86 8.51 1.83
C THR A 11 3.00 9.98 2.24
N GLU A 12 4.16 10.58 2.00
CA GLU A 12 4.36 12.01 2.26
C GLU A 12 3.46 12.88 1.38
N ASP A 13 3.33 12.52 0.11
CA ASP A 13 2.44 13.22 -0.81
C ASP A 13 0.99 13.13 -0.35
N THR A 14 0.56 11.97 0.14
CA THR A 14 -0.79 11.78 0.68
C THR A 14 -1.06 12.78 1.82
N ALA A 15 -0.12 12.91 2.75
CA ALA A 15 -0.27 13.85 3.86
C ALA A 15 -0.39 15.29 3.34
N GLY A 16 0.38 15.66 2.33
CA GLY A 16 0.31 16.98 1.71
C GLY A 16 -1.05 17.24 1.05
N GLN A 17 -1.60 16.24 0.36
CA GLN A 17 -2.90 16.38 -0.28
C GLN A 17 -4.03 16.52 0.74
N ILE A 18 -3.97 15.77 1.84
CA ILE A 18 -4.95 15.90 2.93
C ILE A 18 -4.87 17.31 3.51
N ALA A 19 -3.67 17.83 3.76
CA ALA A 19 -3.47 19.15 4.32
C ALA A 19 -4.07 20.25 3.44
N ARG A 20 -4.06 20.03 2.11
CA ARG A 20 -4.67 20.97 1.15
C ARG A 20 -6.17 20.74 0.95
N GLY A 21 -6.74 19.72 1.57
CA GLY A 21 -8.13 19.36 1.39
C GLY A 21 -8.44 18.62 0.09
N ASP A 22 -7.42 18.16 -0.62
CA ASP A 22 -7.59 17.43 -1.88
C ASP A 22 -7.64 15.93 -1.61
N LEU A 23 -8.81 15.44 -1.20
CA LEU A 23 -8.99 14.04 -0.84
C LEU A 23 -8.95 13.10 -2.04
N TYR A 24 -9.32 13.57 -3.23
CA TYR A 24 -9.22 12.75 -4.45
C TYR A 24 -7.77 12.38 -4.73
N SER A 25 -6.90 13.38 -4.75
CA SER A 25 -5.47 13.15 -4.95
C SER A 25 -4.86 12.32 -3.82
N ALA A 26 -5.35 12.51 -2.59
CA ALA A 26 -4.90 11.73 -1.45
C ALA A 26 -5.25 10.23 -1.61
N VAL A 27 -6.44 9.91 -2.13
CA VAL A 27 -6.82 8.51 -2.42
C VAL A 27 -5.85 7.89 -3.42
N ILE A 28 -5.58 8.59 -4.52
CA ILE A 28 -4.68 8.06 -5.55
C ILE A 28 -3.26 7.91 -5.02
N ALA A 29 -2.75 8.89 -4.28
CA ALA A 29 -1.41 8.81 -3.71
C ALA A 29 -1.30 7.65 -2.72
N SER A 30 -2.30 7.43 -1.87
CA SER A 30 -2.28 6.32 -0.91
C SER A 30 -2.35 4.96 -1.61
N ARG A 31 -3.10 4.84 -2.70
CA ARG A 31 -3.11 3.61 -3.50
C ARG A 31 -1.73 3.33 -4.09
N ASN A 32 -1.07 4.35 -4.62
CA ASN A 32 0.28 4.20 -5.16
C ASN A 32 1.27 3.80 -4.06
N ALA A 33 1.17 4.43 -2.89
CA ALA A 33 1.99 4.06 -1.74
C ALA A 33 1.79 2.59 -1.37
N PHE A 34 0.55 2.15 -1.31
CA PHE A 34 0.21 0.77 -0.97
C PHE A 34 0.79 -0.21 -1.97
N ASN A 35 0.64 0.07 -3.26
CA ASN A 35 1.16 -0.80 -4.31
C ASN A 35 2.66 -0.99 -4.20
N HIS A 36 3.40 0.10 -3.99
CA HIS A 36 4.85 0.03 -3.85
C HIS A 36 5.28 -0.65 -2.55
N ALA A 37 4.54 -0.42 -1.46
CA ALA A 37 4.83 -1.07 -0.17
C ALA A 37 4.65 -2.59 -0.28
N VAL A 38 3.56 -3.04 -0.93
CA VAL A 38 3.29 -4.46 -1.14
C VAL A 38 4.38 -5.10 -2.02
N ASP A 39 4.80 -4.41 -3.08
CA ASP A 39 5.88 -4.91 -3.94
C ASP A 39 7.19 -5.05 -3.15
N ALA A 40 7.50 -4.08 -2.28
CA ALA A 40 8.68 -4.17 -1.41
C ALA A 40 8.57 -5.34 -0.43
N LEU A 41 7.38 -5.56 0.14
CA LEU A 41 7.15 -6.66 1.07
C LEU A 41 7.36 -8.01 0.40
N THR A 42 6.78 -8.24 -0.78
CA THR A 42 6.93 -9.50 -1.48
C THR A 42 8.38 -9.72 -1.93
N ALA A 43 9.07 -8.67 -2.34
CA ALA A 43 10.48 -8.76 -2.70
C ALA A 43 11.34 -9.15 -1.48
N SER A 44 11.04 -8.60 -0.31
CA SER A 44 11.77 -8.94 0.93
C SER A 44 11.57 -10.40 1.34
N GLN A 45 10.52 -11.04 0.86
CA GLN A 45 10.20 -12.44 1.12
C GLN A 45 10.68 -13.35 -0.02
N GLY A 46 11.52 -12.84 -0.92
CA GLY A 46 12.13 -13.64 -1.98
C GLY A 46 11.38 -13.68 -3.30
N GLN A 47 10.30 -12.93 -3.44
CA GLN A 47 9.52 -12.89 -4.68
C GLN A 47 10.02 -11.74 -5.56
N PHE A 48 11.05 -12.03 -6.34
CA PHE A 48 11.69 -11.05 -7.23
C PHE A 48 11.22 -11.14 -8.68
N GLY A 49 10.24 -11.97 -8.97
CA GLY A 49 9.80 -12.23 -10.35
C GLY A 49 9.17 -10.98 -10.98
N SER A 50 8.17 -11.21 -11.83
CA SER A 50 7.53 -10.12 -12.56
C SER A 50 6.87 -9.14 -11.59
N LEU A 51 7.22 -7.85 -11.70
CA LEU A 51 6.61 -6.78 -10.94
C LEU A 51 5.41 -6.18 -11.66
N TRP A 52 4.91 -6.83 -12.71
CA TRP A 52 3.69 -6.39 -13.38
C TRP A 52 2.54 -6.32 -12.36
N PRO A 53 1.77 -5.23 -12.36
CA PRO A 53 0.68 -5.07 -11.39
C PRO A 53 -0.31 -6.23 -11.36
N LYS A 54 -0.57 -6.85 -12.51
CA LYS A 54 -1.52 -7.97 -12.59
C LYS A 54 -1.10 -9.19 -11.80
N TRP A 55 0.21 -9.32 -11.48
CA TRP A 55 0.70 -10.45 -10.70
C TRP A 55 0.85 -10.17 -9.21
N ARG A 56 0.52 -8.95 -8.77
CA ARG A 56 0.69 -8.56 -7.36
C ARG A 56 -0.11 -9.46 -6.42
N ALA A 57 -1.38 -9.70 -6.73
CA ALA A 57 -2.23 -10.57 -5.92
C ALA A 57 -1.67 -11.99 -5.85
N ARG A 58 -1.16 -12.51 -6.99
CA ARG A 58 -0.56 -13.84 -7.03
C ARG A 58 0.68 -13.91 -6.11
N ARG A 59 1.53 -12.88 -6.15
CA ARG A 59 2.71 -12.85 -5.27
C ARG A 59 2.29 -12.84 -3.81
N MET A 60 1.25 -12.08 -3.47
CA MET A 60 0.75 -12.03 -2.10
C MET A 60 0.14 -13.35 -1.65
N GLN A 61 -0.51 -14.08 -2.55
CA GLN A 61 -1.01 -15.42 -2.23
C GLN A 61 0.13 -16.40 -1.94
N ILE A 62 1.19 -16.34 -2.72
CA ILE A 62 2.34 -17.23 -2.57
C ILE A 62 3.07 -16.93 -1.25
N VAL A 63 3.32 -15.66 -0.97
CA VAL A 63 4.05 -15.24 0.22
C VAL A 63 3.18 -15.36 1.47
N ASP A 64 1.94 -14.92 1.38
CA ASP A 64 0.98 -14.85 2.50
C ASP A 64 1.65 -14.38 3.79
N PRO A 65 2.24 -13.18 3.80
CA PRO A 65 3.05 -12.75 4.94
C PRO A 65 2.20 -12.51 6.18
N ALA A 66 2.72 -12.90 7.34
CA ALA A 66 2.02 -12.68 8.61
C ALA A 66 1.76 -11.19 8.86
N LEU A 67 2.67 -10.34 8.41
CA LEU A 67 2.57 -8.89 8.58
C LEU A 67 1.35 -8.30 7.88
N LEU A 68 0.99 -8.87 6.72
CA LEU A 68 -0.17 -8.45 5.94
C LEU A 68 -0.80 -9.69 5.32
N PRO A 69 -1.70 -10.39 6.04
CA PRO A 69 -2.38 -11.56 5.49
C PRO A 69 -3.13 -11.23 4.22
N PHE A 70 -3.28 -12.20 3.33
CA PHE A 70 -3.86 -11.99 2.01
C PHE A 70 -5.24 -11.31 2.08
N GLU A 71 -6.09 -11.72 3.02
CA GLU A 71 -7.43 -11.14 3.11
C GLU A 71 -7.40 -9.65 3.45
N GLU A 72 -6.48 -9.23 4.31
CA GLU A 72 -6.31 -7.81 4.62
C GLU A 72 -5.80 -7.05 3.40
N TYR A 73 -4.82 -7.61 2.71
CA TYR A 73 -4.30 -7.04 1.46
C TYR A 73 -5.41 -6.88 0.43
N TRP A 74 -6.18 -7.95 0.21
CA TRP A 74 -7.21 -7.95 -0.83
C TRP A 74 -8.32 -6.95 -0.53
N ALA A 75 -8.66 -6.78 0.75
CA ALA A 75 -9.67 -5.79 1.15
C ALA A 75 -9.24 -4.37 0.79
N ILE A 76 -7.95 -4.06 0.92
CA ILE A 76 -7.42 -2.73 0.54
C ILE A 76 -7.31 -2.63 -0.98
N GLU A 77 -6.78 -3.65 -1.65
CA GLU A 77 -6.60 -3.65 -3.10
C GLU A 77 -7.93 -3.44 -3.83
N THR A 78 -8.99 -4.05 -3.34
CA THR A 78 -10.33 -3.93 -3.93
C THR A 78 -11.11 -2.76 -3.35
N MET A 79 -10.54 -1.98 -2.47
CA MET A 79 -11.18 -0.83 -1.81
C MET A 79 -12.51 -1.23 -1.14
N ARG A 80 -12.55 -2.40 -0.52
CA ARG A 80 -13.78 -2.97 0.05
C ARG A 80 -14.42 -2.07 1.11
N SER A 81 -13.60 -1.40 1.92
CA SER A 81 -14.08 -0.53 2.99
C SER A 81 -14.15 0.94 2.58
N PHE A 82 -13.92 1.24 1.30
CA PHE A 82 -13.95 2.63 0.84
C PHE A 82 -15.37 3.19 0.88
N ASP A 83 -15.51 4.34 1.55
CA ASP A 83 -16.77 5.05 1.61
C ASP A 83 -16.60 6.40 0.89
N PRO A 84 -17.30 6.63 -0.23
CA PRO A 84 -17.18 7.90 -0.97
C PRO A 84 -17.55 9.12 -0.12
N GLU A 85 -18.36 8.93 0.94
CA GLU A 85 -18.74 10.01 1.82
C GLU A 85 -17.73 10.27 2.93
N ASN A 86 -16.82 9.31 3.16
CA ASN A 86 -15.76 9.44 4.14
C ASN A 86 -14.47 8.77 3.61
N PRO A 87 -13.89 9.31 2.54
CA PRO A 87 -12.69 8.71 1.95
C PRO A 87 -11.48 8.75 2.88
N GLN A 88 -11.43 9.69 3.81
CA GLN A 88 -10.30 9.86 4.71
C GLN A 88 -10.07 8.62 5.57
N LYS A 89 -11.14 7.94 5.98
CA LYS A 89 -11.01 6.72 6.79
C LYS A 89 -10.23 5.63 6.04
N TRP A 90 -10.55 5.43 4.76
CA TRP A 90 -9.85 4.44 3.93
C TRP A 90 -8.39 4.85 3.72
N ILE A 91 -8.15 6.15 3.48
CA ILE A 91 -6.80 6.68 3.30
C ILE A 91 -5.96 6.39 4.55
N GLU A 92 -6.48 6.69 5.73
CA GLU A 92 -5.78 6.46 6.98
C GLU A 92 -5.46 5.00 7.22
N GLN A 93 -6.39 4.10 6.92
CA GLN A 93 -6.17 2.66 7.02
C GLN A 93 -5.04 2.21 6.08
N THR A 94 -5.07 2.70 4.85
CA THR A 94 -4.09 2.33 3.82
C THR A 94 -2.70 2.85 4.18
N VAL A 95 -2.60 4.09 4.63
CA VAL A 95 -1.32 4.67 5.05
C VAL A 95 -0.77 3.93 6.27
N ALA A 96 -1.62 3.54 7.21
CA ALA A 96 -1.19 2.78 8.38
C ALA A 96 -0.55 1.45 7.98
N VAL A 97 -1.12 0.76 6.98
CA VAL A 97 -0.53 -0.48 6.47
C VAL A 97 0.81 -0.20 5.78
N CYS A 98 0.91 0.87 5.01
CA CYS A 98 2.18 1.25 4.37
C CYS A 98 3.26 1.49 5.41
N GLN A 99 2.93 2.17 6.50
CA GLN A 99 3.88 2.45 7.59
C GLN A 99 4.30 1.16 8.30
N ARG A 100 3.34 0.24 8.51
CA ARG A 100 3.63 -1.06 9.10
C ARG A 100 4.66 -1.82 8.27
N ILE A 101 4.47 -1.84 6.95
CA ILE A 101 5.39 -2.51 6.04
C ILE A 101 6.75 -1.81 6.05
N SER A 102 6.76 -0.49 5.99
CA SER A 102 8.00 0.29 5.96
C SER A 102 8.86 0.02 7.19
N MET A 103 8.25 -0.02 8.36
CA MET A 103 8.97 -0.30 9.60
C MET A 103 9.58 -1.69 9.62
N GLU A 104 8.89 -2.69 9.08
CA GLU A 104 9.35 -4.08 9.11
C GLU A 104 10.39 -4.35 8.04
N VAL A 105 10.19 -3.83 6.82
CA VAL A 105 11.06 -4.12 5.68
C VAL A 105 12.37 -3.34 5.74
N SER A 106 12.35 -2.14 6.31
CA SER A 106 13.54 -1.28 6.38
C SER A 106 14.52 -1.68 7.49
N VAL A 107 14.10 -2.57 8.38
CA VAL A 107 14.97 -3.12 9.42
C VAL A 107 15.62 -4.41 8.93
#